data_8e33e8915600073836012a9ff6715163
#
_entry.id   8e33e8915600073836012a9ff6715163
#
_cell.length_a   1.000
_cell.length_b   1.000
_cell.length_c   1.000
_cell.angle_alpha   90.00
_cell.angle_beta   90.00
_cell.angle_gamma   90.00
#
_symmetry.space_group_name_H-M   'P 1'
#
loop_
_entity.id
_entity.type
_entity.pdbx_description
1 polymer ?
#
loop_
_entity_poly.entity_id
_entity_poly.type
_entity_poly.pdbx_seq_one_letter_code
_entity_poly.pdbx_strand_id
1 'polypeptide(L)'
;MMSAAKQATKYLFAIATVYMCYLTHGVQAIIFSQNQVNFYTQWGFTDAAAGAAAVSMAITWTGVGKFVSVWIGGEISDRIGRKIMAVGGGILYIISFVIMLTTTDATIACVAGFLSGVATSGFWDGSLYPAVAEANPKYSASTTIGIKAVISLSGIVYPLLAAMNAGDTWQINIWIPIVMSIIATVMAIFTPFIYDDERKMATGDDDSSAAKNKAEAEIQAAKDAMIEQPNAIIQFVTLFFGFTIMFVMYGAQQYTKQFGITNLGLDPVAAAGLTSIYTAGSIIAVLFWAWIMGKLRWSPLKVILFDSILGAAALALVIIALPLGLGAGVVYVAIAVLGFSAAGGMLQTGVSLRQMMCPGPRGRNVGMYYTFMGFASVFLPFIVGSMTTAVGEASAVWIMMILLLVVSCVEILMSIVAMAAFKRQFGYSAMEKLRED
;
A
#
# COMPACT_ATOMS: atom_id res chain seq x y z
N MET A 1 30.48 17.00 -21.96
CA MET A 1 29.06 17.07 -21.59
C MET A 1 28.25 16.13 -22.48
N MET A 2 27.61 15.11 -21.91
CA MET A 2 26.63 14.28 -22.64
C MET A 2 25.44 15.15 -23.01
N SER A 3 24.84 14.97 -24.22
CA SER A 3 23.64 15.70 -24.59
C SER A 3 22.47 15.35 -23.62
N ALA A 4 21.58 16.29 -23.34
CA ALA A 4 20.43 16.10 -22.45
C ALA A 4 19.58 14.86 -22.82
N ALA A 5 19.51 14.51 -24.10
CA ALA A 5 18.83 13.29 -24.58
C ALA A 5 19.57 12.01 -24.18
N LYS A 6 20.90 11.96 -24.19
CA LYS A 6 21.69 10.81 -23.72
C LYS A 6 21.61 10.67 -22.21
N GLN A 7 21.53 11.77 -21.47
CA GLN A 7 21.35 11.77 -20.01
C GLN A 7 19.98 11.24 -19.63
N ALA A 8 18.91 11.67 -20.32
CA ALA A 8 17.55 11.14 -20.11
C ALA A 8 17.47 9.63 -20.38
N THR A 9 18.11 9.12 -21.41
CA THR A 9 18.10 7.68 -21.78
C THR A 9 18.83 6.84 -20.73
N LYS A 10 19.91 7.37 -20.14
CA LYS A 10 20.73 6.65 -19.14
C LYS A 10 19.89 6.20 -17.92
N TYR A 11 18.95 7.04 -17.48
CA TYR A 11 18.17 6.79 -16.27
C TYR A 11 16.78 6.15 -16.52
N LEU A 12 16.38 5.95 -17.78
CA LEU A 12 15.14 5.21 -18.08
C LEU A 12 15.19 3.77 -17.56
N PHE A 13 16.37 3.15 -17.53
CA PHE A 13 16.55 1.82 -16.98
C PHE A 13 16.27 1.78 -15.46
N ALA A 14 16.47 2.88 -14.73
CA ALA A 14 16.13 2.97 -13.33
C ALA A 14 14.59 2.80 -13.11
N ILE A 15 13.77 3.36 -14.00
CA ILE A 15 12.32 3.20 -13.93
C ILE A 15 11.92 1.74 -14.11
N ALA A 16 12.50 1.05 -15.10
CA ALA A 16 12.25 -0.38 -15.33
C ALA A 16 12.69 -1.25 -14.15
N THR A 17 13.84 -0.94 -13.55
CA THR A 17 14.34 -1.62 -12.35
C THR A 17 13.39 -1.44 -11.17
N VAL A 18 12.95 -0.21 -10.91
CA VAL A 18 12.00 0.09 -9.83
C VAL A 18 10.68 -0.64 -10.08
N TYR A 19 10.17 -0.66 -11.32
CA TYR A 19 8.95 -1.38 -11.65
C TYR A 19 9.10 -2.89 -11.41
N MET A 20 10.25 -3.49 -11.73
CA MET A 20 10.52 -4.89 -11.41
C MET A 20 10.54 -5.15 -9.90
N CYS A 21 11.14 -4.25 -9.12
CA CYS A 21 11.10 -4.31 -7.66
C CYS A 21 9.65 -4.29 -7.14
N TYR A 22 8.82 -3.37 -7.63
CA TYR A 22 7.44 -3.25 -7.16
C TYR A 22 6.49 -4.31 -7.73
N LEU A 23 6.80 -4.91 -8.87
CA LEU A 23 6.11 -6.11 -9.34
C LEU A 23 6.33 -7.27 -8.35
N THR A 24 7.57 -7.44 -7.88
CA THR A 24 7.92 -8.40 -6.81
C THR A 24 7.21 -8.08 -5.50
N HIS A 25 7.21 -6.80 -5.09
CA HIS A 25 6.50 -6.36 -3.90
C HIS A 25 4.99 -6.64 -3.99
N GLY A 26 4.37 -6.49 -5.16
CA GLY A 26 2.95 -6.80 -5.34
C GLY A 26 2.63 -8.27 -5.06
N VAL A 27 3.50 -9.20 -5.43
CA VAL A 27 3.40 -10.62 -5.05
C VAL A 27 3.59 -10.80 -3.54
N GLN A 28 4.66 -10.20 -2.98
CA GLN A 28 4.96 -10.30 -1.55
C GLN A 28 3.79 -9.82 -0.68
N ALA A 29 3.10 -8.76 -1.10
CA ALA A 29 2.03 -8.16 -0.31
C ALA A 29 0.86 -9.12 -0.01
N ILE A 30 0.66 -10.14 -0.86
CA ILE A 30 -0.46 -11.09 -0.75
C ILE A 30 -0.02 -12.55 -0.69
N ILE A 31 1.28 -12.86 -0.64
CA ILE A 31 1.80 -14.21 -0.73
C ILE A 31 1.26 -15.13 0.37
N PHE A 32 1.20 -14.67 1.61
CA PHE A 32 0.68 -15.44 2.72
C PHE A 32 -0.82 -15.71 2.58
N SER A 33 -1.62 -14.69 2.29
CA SER A 33 -3.07 -14.84 2.19
C SER A 33 -3.50 -15.66 0.97
N GLN A 34 -2.76 -15.58 -0.14
CA GLN A 34 -3.08 -16.37 -1.34
C GLN A 34 -2.66 -17.84 -1.24
N ASN A 35 -1.70 -18.18 -0.38
CA ASN A 35 -1.22 -19.54 -0.15
C ASN A 35 -1.51 -20.04 1.27
N GLN A 36 -2.54 -19.52 1.93
CA GLN A 36 -2.81 -19.76 3.35
C GLN A 36 -2.85 -21.26 3.71
N VAL A 37 -3.63 -22.06 2.99
CA VAL A 37 -3.77 -23.50 3.23
C VAL A 37 -2.44 -24.22 3.06
N ASN A 38 -1.70 -23.88 2.01
CA ASN A 38 -0.40 -24.50 1.72
C ASN A 38 0.62 -24.21 2.82
N PHE A 39 0.68 -22.96 3.31
CA PHE A 39 1.58 -22.59 4.39
C PHE A 39 1.27 -23.29 5.70
N TYR A 40 0.03 -23.26 6.18
CA TYR A 40 -0.27 -23.89 7.45
C TYR A 40 -0.12 -25.42 7.39
N THR A 41 -0.41 -26.04 6.24
CA THR A 41 -0.15 -27.46 6.02
C THR A 41 1.34 -27.76 6.06
N GLN A 42 2.18 -26.94 5.41
CA GLN A 42 3.64 -27.08 5.47
C GLN A 42 4.17 -26.93 6.91
N TRP A 43 3.54 -26.09 7.74
CA TRP A 43 3.92 -25.89 9.15
C TRP A 43 3.34 -26.95 10.08
N GLY A 44 2.66 -27.98 9.54
CA GLY A 44 2.14 -29.13 10.30
C GLY A 44 0.81 -28.89 11.01
N PHE A 45 0.09 -27.83 10.72
CA PHE A 45 -1.24 -27.61 11.27
C PHE A 45 -2.26 -28.52 10.59
N THR A 46 -3.00 -29.28 11.39
CA THR A 46 -4.13 -30.11 10.97
C THR A 46 -5.47 -29.41 11.20
N ASP A 47 -5.53 -28.51 12.17
CA ASP A 47 -6.70 -27.64 12.43
C ASP A 47 -6.62 -26.41 11.54
N ALA A 48 -7.62 -26.24 10.68
CA ALA A 48 -7.69 -25.12 9.74
C ALA A 48 -7.77 -23.75 10.43
N ALA A 49 -8.48 -23.64 11.57
CA ALA A 49 -8.62 -22.38 12.29
C ALA A 49 -7.28 -21.98 12.95
N ALA A 50 -6.60 -22.93 13.59
CA ALA A 50 -5.28 -22.70 14.17
C ALA A 50 -4.24 -22.35 13.07
N GLY A 51 -4.30 -23.05 11.93
CA GLY A 51 -3.45 -22.78 10.77
C GLY A 51 -3.68 -21.41 10.17
N ALA A 52 -4.94 -21.02 9.95
CA ALA A 52 -5.30 -19.69 9.44
C ALA A 52 -4.87 -18.56 10.39
N ALA A 53 -5.00 -18.77 11.71
CA ALA A 53 -4.52 -17.85 12.72
C ALA A 53 -2.99 -17.70 12.68
N ALA A 54 -2.25 -18.80 12.50
CA ALA A 54 -0.79 -18.77 12.37
C ALA A 54 -0.34 -17.99 11.12
N VAL A 55 -1.02 -18.16 9.99
CA VAL A 55 -0.75 -17.37 8.77
C VAL A 55 -1.07 -15.88 8.98
N SER A 56 -2.18 -15.56 9.64
CA SER A 56 -2.52 -14.17 10.00
C SER A 56 -1.44 -13.54 10.90
N MET A 57 -0.82 -14.34 11.79
CA MET A 57 0.31 -13.89 12.60
C MET A 57 1.54 -13.58 11.74
N ALA A 58 1.87 -14.39 10.73
CA ALA A 58 2.97 -14.11 9.81
C ALA A 58 2.71 -12.82 8.99
N ILE A 59 1.45 -12.56 8.60
CA ILE A 59 1.03 -11.29 7.98
C ILE A 59 1.20 -10.12 8.96
N THR A 60 0.86 -10.31 10.24
CA THR A 60 1.07 -9.32 11.30
C THR A 60 2.54 -8.93 11.41
N TRP A 61 3.45 -9.91 11.43
CA TRP A 61 4.89 -9.64 11.50
C TRP A 61 5.41 -8.93 10.24
N THR A 62 4.82 -9.16 9.07
CA THR A 62 5.09 -8.33 7.87
C THR A 62 4.73 -6.87 8.13
N GLY A 63 3.57 -6.61 8.74
CA GLY A 63 3.16 -5.27 9.18
C GLY A 63 4.12 -4.65 10.18
N VAL A 64 4.57 -5.42 11.19
CA VAL A 64 5.57 -4.97 12.17
C VAL A 64 6.87 -4.56 11.47
N GLY A 65 7.37 -5.39 10.54
CA GLY A 65 8.56 -5.07 9.77
C GLY A 65 8.44 -3.75 9.00
N LYS A 66 7.31 -3.53 8.35
CA LYS A 66 7.01 -2.26 7.67
C LYS A 66 6.98 -1.09 8.65
N PHE A 67 6.24 -1.24 9.74
CA PHE A 67 6.04 -0.20 10.74
C PHE A 67 7.34 0.29 11.37
N VAL A 68 8.21 -0.62 11.82
CA VAL A 68 9.45 -0.25 12.52
C VAL A 68 10.53 0.30 11.58
N SER A 69 10.48 -0.03 10.28
CA SER A 69 11.54 0.32 9.32
C SER A 69 11.24 1.56 8.48
N VAL A 70 9.96 1.97 8.34
CA VAL A 70 9.55 3.05 7.43
C VAL A 70 10.21 4.40 7.76
N TRP A 71 10.42 4.71 9.03
CA TRP A 71 11.05 5.96 9.45
C TRP A 71 12.52 6.04 9.09
N ILE A 72 13.19 4.91 9.26
CA ILE A 72 14.65 4.81 9.16
C ILE A 72 15.05 4.68 7.69
N GLY A 73 14.22 4.03 6.87
CA GLY A 73 14.56 3.67 5.49
C GLY A 73 14.86 4.88 4.60
N GLY A 74 14.03 5.90 4.66
CA GLY A 74 14.25 7.13 3.87
C GLY A 74 15.54 7.84 4.25
N GLU A 75 15.79 8.00 5.55
CA GLU A 75 17.00 8.68 6.06
C GLU A 75 18.27 7.88 5.72
N ILE A 76 18.23 6.56 5.86
CA ILE A 76 19.35 5.70 5.45
C ILE A 76 19.58 5.82 3.94
N SER A 77 18.52 5.81 3.12
CA SER A 77 18.60 5.96 1.67
C SER A 77 19.32 7.26 1.25
N ASP A 78 19.02 8.35 1.94
CA ASP A 78 19.66 9.63 1.66
C ASP A 78 21.16 9.65 2.08
N ARG A 79 21.53 8.83 3.06
CA ARG A 79 22.94 8.72 3.51
C ARG A 79 23.79 7.74 2.69
N ILE A 80 23.25 6.57 2.33
CA ILE A 80 24.03 5.51 1.67
C ILE A 80 23.77 5.36 0.17
N GLY A 81 22.67 5.94 -0.34
CA GLY A 81 22.31 5.97 -1.74
C GLY A 81 21.21 4.99 -2.13
N ARG A 82 20.58 5.28 -3.29
CA ARG A 82 19.43 4.52 -3.81
C ARG A 82 19.80 3.09 -4.23
N LYS A 83 20.98 2.93 -4.83
CA LYS A 83 21.47 1.64 -5.32
C LYS A 83 21.65 0.61 -4.20
N ILE A 84 22.30 1.00 -3.11
CA ILE A 84 22.56 0.11 -1.98
C ILE A 84 21.24 -0.34 -1.35
N MET A 85 20.27 0.58 -1.24
CA MET A 85 18.94 0.26 -0.73
C MET A 85 18.18 -0.66 -1.68
N ALA A 86 18.22 -0.42 -2.99
CA ALA A 86 17.57 -1.28 -3.97
C ALA A 86 18.09 -2.73 -3.92
N VAL A 87 19.41 -2.89 -3.92
CA VAL A 87 20.10 -4.21 -3.84
C VAL A 87 19.84 -4.88 -2.50
N GLY A 88 20.00 -4.14 -1.38
CA GLY A 88 19.79 -4.67 -0.03
C GLY A 88 18.35 -5.17 0.19
N GLY A 89 17.36 -4.42 -0.28
CA GLY A 89 15.96 -4.84 -0.23
C GLY A 89 15.69 -6.09 -1.05
N GLY A 90 16.26 -6.19 -2.25
CA GLY A 90 16.15 -7.38 -3.10
C GLY A 90 16.77 -8.62 -2.46
N ILE A 91 17.96 -8.50 -1.87
CA ILE A 91 18.61 -9.59 -1.13
C ILE A 91 17.75 -10.02 0.07
N LEU A 92 17.22 -9.07 0.82
CA LEU A 92 16.39 -9.36 1.99
C LEU A 92 15.08 -10.06 1.58
N TYR A 93 14.49 -9.72 0.43
CA TYR A 93 13.36 -10.44 -0.14
C TYR A 93 13.72 -11.88 -0.53
N ILE A 94 14.85 -12.10 -1.18
CA ILE A 94 15.31 -13.46 -1.52
C ILE A 94 15.43 -14.30 -0.24
N ILE A 95 16.08 -13.78 0.80
CA ILE A 95 16.23 -14.46 2.08
C ILE A 95 14.85 -14.78 2.68
N SER A 96 13.95 -13.80 2.70
CA SER A 96 12.60 -13.98 3.23
C SER A 96 11.82 -15.07 2.49
N PHE A 97 11.82 -15.05 1.15
CA PHE A 97 11.11 -16.05 0.36
C PHE A 97 11.75 -17.45 0.45
N VAL A 98 13.07 -17.55 0.54
CA VAL A 98 13.74 -18.83 0.80
C VAL A 98 13.35 -19.41 2.15
N ILE A 99 13.27 -18.58 3.20
CA ILE A 99 12.77 -19.01 4.50
C ILE A 99 11.32 -19.47 4.38
N MET A 100 10.44 -18.73 3.71
CA MET A 100 9.03 -19.12 3.48
C MET A 100 8.92 -20.46 2.75
N LEU A 101 9.79 -20.71 1.77
CA LEU A 101 9.81 -21.95 0.98
C LEU A 101 10.22 -23.16 1.82
N THR A 102 11.17 -23.01 2.73
CA THR A 102 11.85 -24.13 3.40
C THR A 102 11.39 -24.37 4.83
N THR A 103 10.81 -23.37 5.50
CA THR A 103 10.46 -23.53 6.93
C THR A 103 9.22 -24.36 7.12
N THR A 104 9.28 -25.25 8.13
CA THR A 104 8.12 -25.98 8.66
C THR A 104 7.66 -25.45 10.00
N ASP A 105 8.18 -24.30 10.44
CA ASP A 105 7.86 -23.67 11.72
C ASP A 105 7.20 -22.31 11.49
N ALA A 106 5.99 -22.11 12.03
CA ALA A 106 5.23 -20.87 11.91
C ALA A 106 5.95 -19.67 12.54
N THR A 107 6.76 -19.89 13.60
CA THR A 107 7.52 -18.82 14.24
C THR A 107 8.61 -18.30 13.31
N ILE A 108 9.31 -19.23 12.62
CA ILE A 108 10.32 -18.86 11.62
C ILE A 108 9.66 -18.18 10.42
N ALA A 109 8.45 -18.58 10.04
CA ALA A 109 7.66 -17.90 9.01
C ALA A 109 7.28 -16.46 9.42
N CYS A 110 7.03 -16.20 10.71
CA CYS A 110 6.86 -14.83 11.22
C CYS A 110 8.14 -13.99 11.04
N VAL A 111 9.33 -14.57 11.27
CA VAL A 111 10.61 -13.89 10.98
C VAL A 111 10.73 -13.56 9.49
N ALA A 112 10.38 -14.49 8.60
CA ALA A 112 10.35 -14.25 7.17
C ALA A 112 9.38 -13.11 6.80
N GLY A 113 8.20 -13.09 7.41
CA GLY A 113 7.24 -11.98 7.29
C GLY A 113 7.87 -10.65 7.70
N PHE A 114 8.48 -10.58 8.88
CA PHE A 114 9.15 -9.39 9.37
C PHE A 114 10.23 -8.89 8.40
N LEU A 115 11.12 -9.78 7.95
CA LEU A 115 12.17 -9.45 6.99
C LEU A 115 11.60 -8.90 5.68
N SER A 116 10.53 -9.49 5.17
CA SER A 116 9.85 -8.99 3.95
C SER A 116 9.25 -7.60 4.15
N GLY A 117 8.70 -7.32 5.34
CA GLY A 117 8.21 -5.99 5.72
C GLY A 117 9.32 -4.95 5.77
N VAL A 118 10.48 -5.30 6.36
CA VAL A 118 11.67 -4.44 6.38
C VAL A 118 12.20 -4.21 4.97
N ALA A 119 12.25 -5.25 4.12
CA ALA A 119 12.66 -5.11 2.72
C ALA A 119 11.79 -4.11 1.95
N THR A 120 10.47 -4.13 2.21
CA THR A 120 9.53 -3.20 1.61
C THR A 120 9.77 -1.78 2.08
N SER A 121 9.44 -1.49 3.33
CA SER A 121 9.34 -0.11 3.82
C SER A 121 10.69 0.45 4.29
N GLY A 122 11.58 -0.42 4.82
CA GLY A 122 12.90 -0.01 5.24
C GLY A 122 13.88 0.21 4.08
N PHE A 123 13.75 -0.56 3.01
CA PHE A 123 14.66 -0.49 1.88
C PHE A 123 14.05 0.16 0.65
N TRP A 124 12.92 -0.36 0.14
CA TRP A 124 12.40 0.04 -1.16
C TRP A 124 11.54 1.29 -1.12
N ASP A 125 10.56 1.40 -0.20
CA ASP A 125 9.64 2.55 -0.19
C ASP A 125 10.36 3.88 0.01
N GLY A 126 11.32 3.94 0.95
CA GLY A 126 12.08 5.14 1.24
C GLY A 126 13.12 5.52 0.17
N SER A 127 13.47 4.59 -0.74
CA SER A 127 14.52 4.81 -1.75
C SER A 127 14.01 4.86 -3.18
N LEU A 128 13.09 3.97 -3.55
CA LEU A 128 12.71 3.75 -4.94
C LEU A 128 11.59 4.69 -5.43
N TYR A 129 10.69 5.15 -4.54
CA TYR A 129 9.74 6.22 -4.91
C TYR A 129 10.46 7.52 -5.28
N PRO A 130 11.42 8.03 -4.47
CA PRO A 130 12.26 9.15 -4.90
C PRO A 130 13.04 8.84 -6.17
N ALA A 131 13.66 7.67 -6.30
CA ALA A 131 14.47 7.30 -7.46
C ALA A 131 13.71 7.38 -8.80
N VAL A 132 12.42 7.00 -8.82
CA VAL A 132 11.57 7.11 -10.03
C VAL A 132 11.26 8.56 -10.35
N ALA A 133 10.99 9.38 -9.34
CA ALA A 133 10.73 10.79 -9.52
C ALA A 133 11.99 11.55 -10.01
N GLU A 134 13.15 11.19 -9.47
CA GLU A 134 14.47 11.71 -9.87
C GLU A 134 14.82 11.30 -11.31
N ALA A 135 14.51 10.06 -11.73
CA ALA A 135 14.82 9.56 -13.06
C ALA A 135 14.06 10.27 -14.19
N ASN A 136 12.88 10.79 -13.90
CA ASN A 136 12.07 11.51 -14.89
C ASN A 136 11.29 12.68 -14.25
N PRO A 137 11.95 13.79 -13.90
CA PRO A 137 11.31 14.91 -13.20
C PRO A 137 10.10 15.49 -13.95
N LYS A 138 10.17 15.54 -15.29
CA LYS A 138 9.09 16.07 -16.13
C LYS A 138 7.80 15.25 -16.03
N TYR A 139 7.90 13.95 -15.85
CA TYR A 139 6.77 13.03 -15.78
C TYR A 139 6.74 12.24 -14.46
N SER A 140 7.30 12.82 -13.40
CA SER A 140 7.45 12.15 -12.09
C SER A 140 6.12 11.61 -11.54
N ALA A 141 5.04 12.37 -11.68
CA ALA A 141 3.71 11.93 -11.27
C ALA A 141 3.27 10.66 -12.04
N SER A 142 3.43 10.64 -13.38
CA SER A 142 3.04 9.49 -14.21
C SER A 142 3.90 8.27 -13.92
N THR A 143 5.21 8.44 -13.74
CA THR A 143 6.11 7.31 -13.41
C THR A 143 5.87 6.77 -12.00
N THR A 144 5.50 7.62 -11.04
CA THR A 144 5.11 7.19 -9.70
C THR A 144 3.78 6.44 -9.71
N ILE A 145 2.80 6.88 -10.51
CA ILE A 145 1.54 6.14 -10.74
C ILE A 145 1.81 4.77 -11.36
N GLY A 146 2.82 4.67 -12.26
CA GLY A 146 3.26 3.40 -12.84
C GLY A 146 3.69 2.36 -11.80
N ILE A 147 4.27 2.77 -10.66
CA ILE A 147 4.55 1.88 -9.54
C ILE A 147 3.27 1.19 -9.06
N LYS A 148 2.20 1.96 -8.86
CA LYS A 148 0.92 1.39 -8.42
C LYS A 148 0.34 0.43 -9.46
N ALA A 149 0.51 0.74 -10.74
CA ALA A 149 0.03 -0.11 -11.83
C ALA A 149 0.73 -1.48 -11.83
N VAL A 150 2.06 -1.54 -11.62
CA VAL A 150 2.79 -2.82 -11.58
C VAL A 150 2.49 -3.62 -10.31
N ILE A 151 2.33 -2.98 -9.14
CA ILE A 151 1.85 -3.63 -7.93
C ILE A 151 0.49 -4.27 -8.18
N SER A 152 -0.41 -3.55 -8.81
CA SER A 152 -1.76 -4.02 -9.09
C SER A 152 -1.77 -5.13 -10.15
N LEU A 153 -0.85 -5.13 -11.12
CA LEU A 153 -0.69 -6.23 -12.07
C LEU A 153 -0.39 -7.55 -11.34
N SER A 154 0.50 -7.54 -10.36
CA SER A 154 0.76 -8.69 -9.50
C SER A 154 -0.49 -9.09 -8.70
N GLY A 155 -1.24 -8.13 -8.17
CA GLY A 155 -2.49 -8.37 -7.44
C GLY A 155 -3.63 -8.95 -8.28
N ILE A 156 -3.59 -8.78 -9.62
CA ILE A 156 -4.55 -9.44 -10.54
C ILE A 156 -4.07 -10.85 -10.88
N VAL A 157 -2.81 -11.00 -11.25
CA VAL A 157 -2.29 -12.25 -11.84
C VAL A 157 -1.96 -13.29 -10.78
N TYR A 158 -1.27 -12.87 -9.71
CA TYR A 158 -0.74 -13.82 -8.73
C TYR A 158 -1.79 -14.63 -7.97
N PRO A 159 -2.96 -14.08 -7.54
CA PRO A 159 -3.99 -14.88 -6.88
C PRO A 159 -4.47 -16.05 -7.74
N LEU A 160 -4.64 -15.83 -9.04
CA LEU A 160 -5.07 -16.86 -9.98
C LEU A 160 -3.98 -17.92 -10.16
N LEU A 161 -2.72 -17.50 -10.35
CA LEU A 161 -1.58 -18.43 -10.41
C LEU A 161 -1.45 -19.27 -9.15
N ALA A 162 -1.58 -18.64 -7.97
CA ALA A 162 -1.49 -19.32 -6.68
C ALA A 162 -2.61 -20.36 -6.51
N ALA A 163 -3.81 -20.07 -6.98
CA ALA A 163 -4.93 -21.01 -6.92
C ALA A 163 -4.78 -22.16 -7.93
N MET A 164 -4.26 -21.91 -9.12
CA MET A 164 -4.02 -22.93 -10.16
C MET A 164 -2.88 -23.89 -9.78
N ASN A 165 -1.88 -23.44 -9.04
CA ASN A 165 -0.76 -24.24 -8.56
C ASN A 165 -0.99 -24.80 -7.14
N ALA A 166 -2.24 -25.03 -6.73
CA ALA A 166 -2.53 -25.64 -5.45
C ALA A 166 -2.13 -27.15 -5.42
N GLY A 167 -1.91 -27.69 -4.24
CA GLY A 167 -1.53 -29.09 -4.07
C GLY A 167 0.00 -29.32 -4.16
N ASP A 168 0.43 -30.41 -4.77
CA ASP A 168 1.83 -30.86 -4.72
C ASP A 168 2.85 -29.92 -5.40
N THR A 169 2.39 -29.01 -6.23
CA THR A 169 3.25 -28.07 -6.97
C THR A 169 3.20 -26.65 -6.42
N TRP A 170 2.56 -26.41 -5.30
CA TRP A 170 2.32 -25.07 -4.76
C TRP A 170 3.60 -24.27 -4.48
N GLN A 171 4.73 -24.94 -4.25
CA GLN A 171 6.03 -24.28 -4.04
C GLN A 171 6.43 -23.39 -5.22
N ILE A 172 5.90 -23.63 -6.43
CA ILE A 172 6.08 -22.78 -7.60
C ILE A 172 5.64 -21.34 -7.27
N ASN A 173 4.60 -21.17 -6.46
CA ASN A 173 4.10 -19.85 -6.04
C ASN A 173 5.14 -19.05 -5.25
N ILE A 174 6.09 -19.74 -4.56
CA ILE A 174 7.17 -19.08 -3.82
C ILE A 174 8.41 -18.92 -4.70
N TRP A 175 8.66 -19.86 -5.64
CA TRP A 175 9.74 -19.70 -6.60
C TRP A 175 9.57 -18.50 -7.52
N ILE A 176 8.33 -18.16 -7.89
CA ILE A 176 8.02 -16.98 -8.72
C ILE A 176 8.63 -15.70 -8.09
N PRO A 177 8.30 -15.28 -6.87
CA PRO A 177 8.89 -14.07 -6.29
C PRO A 177 10.38 -14.19 -5.95
N ILE A 178 10.92 -15.40 -5.72
CA ILE A 178 12.37 -15.60 -5.59
C ILE A 178 13.07 -15.21 -6.89
N VAL A 179 12.64 -15.76 -8.03
CA VAL A 179 13.21 -15.44 -9.34
C VAL A 179 13.04 -13.95 -9.66
N MET A 180 11.86 -13.39 -9.40
CA MET A 180 11.61 -11.96 -9.60
C MET A 180 12.55 -11.10 -8.75
N SER A 181 12.80 -11.47 -7.48
CA SER A 181 13.71 -10.76 -6.58
C SER A 181 15.16 -10.84 -7.06
N ILE A 182 15.58 -11.99 -7.60
CA ILE A 182 16.92 -12.16 -8.19
C ILE A 182 17.06 -11.23 -9.40
N ILE A 183 16.07 -11.22 -10.30
CA ILE A 183 16.08 -10.35 -11.48
C ILE A 183 16.13 -8.88 -11.05
N ALA A 184 15.27 -8.48 -10.10
CA ALA A 184 15.23 -7.11 -9.58
C ALA A 184 16.56 -6.69 -8.95
N THR A 185 17.19 -7.59 -8.18
CA THR A 185 18.49 -7.35 -7.54
C THR A 185 19.62 -7.21 -8.59
N VAL A 186 19.66 -8.10 -9.56
CA VAL A 186 20.62 -8.03 -10.68
C VAL A 186 20.43 -6.73 -11.46
N MET A 187 19.19 -6.37 -11.81
CA MET A 187 18.90 -5.11 -12.45
C MET A 187 19.38 -3.92 -11.60
N ALA A 188 19.13 -3.92 -10.29
CA ALA A 188 19.54 -2.84 -9.37
C ALA A 188 21.08 -2.68 -9.32
N ILE A 189 21.84 -3.79 -9.36
CA ILE A 189 23.31 -3.74 -9.38
C ILE A 189 23.84 -2.97 -10.60
N PHE A 190 23.23 -3.18 -11.77
CA PHE A 190 23.67 -2.52 -13.02
C PHE A 190 23.01 -1.18 -13.28
N THR A 191 21.95 -0.83 -12.54
CA THR A 191 21.22 0.41 -12.74
C THR A 191 22.00 1.62 -12.24
N PRO A 192 22.13 2.68 -13.04
CA PRO A 192 22.57 3.99 -12.58
C PRO A 192 21.38 4.74 -11.93
N PHE A 193 21.56 5.27 -10.73
CA PHE A 193 20.61 6.16 -10.09
C PHE A 193 21.14 7.59 -10.07
N ILE A 194 20.30 8.57 -10.41
CA ILE A 194 20.69 9.99 -10.50
C ILE A 194 21.27 10.48 -9.19
N TYR A 195 20.55 10.24 -8.09
CA TYR A 195 20.96 10.65 -6.75
C TYR A 195 22.37 10.14 -6.39
N ASP A 196 22.68 8.88 -6.70
CA ASP A 196 23.98 8.28 -6.40
C ASP A 196 25.09 8.87 -7.24
N ASP A 197 24.80 9.23 -8.51
CA ASP A 197 25.76 9.84 -9.41
C ASP A 197 26.00 11.32 -9.03
N GLU A 198 24.96 12.08 -8.70
CA GLU A 198 25.07 13.48 -8.23
C GLU A 198 25.77 13.58 -6.90
N ARG A 199 25.48 12.71 -5.94
CA ARG A 199 26.14 12.64 -4.65
C ARG A 199 27.65 12.41 -4.77
N LYS A 200 28.11 11.61 -5.74
CA LYS A 200 29.53 11.39 -6.02
C LYS A 200 30.20 12.64 -6.58
N MET A 201 29.44 13.52 -7.24
CA MET A 201 29.95 14.77 -7.83
C MET A 201 29.89 15.96 -6.86
N ALA A 202 28.95 15.94 -5.89
CA ALA A 202 28.77 16.99 -4.92
C ALA A 202 29.83 16.90 -3.81
N THR A 203 30.87 17.67 -3.94
CA THR A 203 31.95 17.82 -2.92
C THR A 203 31.80 19.08 -2.05
N GLY A 204 30.61 19.74 -2.05
CA GLY A 204 30.43 21.02 -1.35
C GLY A 204 29.07 21.16 -0.65
N ASP A 205 29.12 21.74 0.57
CA ASP A 205 28.02 21.95 1.51
C ASP A 205 27.00 23.05 1.16
N ASP A 206 27.21 23.81 0.07
CA ASP A 206 26.46 25.06 -0.20
C ASP A 206 25.01 24.85 -0.74
N ASP A 207 24.70 23.72 -1.38
CA ASP A 207 23.38 23.50 -1.98
C ASP A 207 22.29 23.08 -0.97
N SER A 208 22.67 22.51 0.16
CA SER A 208 21.71 21.98 1.16
C SER A 208 20.99 23.11 1.92
N SER A 209 21.66 24.22 2.17
CA SER A 209 21.10 25.37 2.89
C SER A 209 20.09 26.15 2.03
N ALA A 210 20.37 26.35 0.76
CA ALA A 210 19.46 27.02 -0.17
C ALA A 210 18.16 26.23 -0.38
N ALA A 211 18.25 24.90 -0.56
CA ALA A 211 17.10 24.03 -0.69
C ALA A 211 16.24 24.01 0.59
N LYS A 212 16.88 23.99 1.77
CA LYS A 212 16.19 24.07 3.05
C LYS A 212 15.44 25.38 3.24
N ASN A 213 16.09 26.50 2.97
CA ASN A 213 15.49 27.84 3.08
C ASN A 213 14.29 27.99 2.12
N LYS A 214 14.38 27.45 0.89
CA LYS A 214 13.27 27.43 -0.06
C LYS A 214 12.09 26.59 0.46
N ALA A 215 12.36 25.40 1.00
CA ALA A 215 11.31 24.56 1.57
C ALA A 215 10.64 25.22 2.79
N GLU A 216 11.38 25.89 3.64
CA GLU A 216 10.85 26.64 4.79
C GLU A 216 9.99 27.82 4.33
N ALA A 217 10.40 28.54 3.29
CA ALA A 217 9.63 29.63 2.70
C ALA A 217 8.31 29.13 2.08
N GLU A 218 8.32 28.00 1.37
CA GLU A 218 7.10 27.37 0.83
C GLU A 218 6.12 26.96 1.94
N ILE A 219 6.64 26.40 3.04
CA ILE A 219 5.82 26.02 4.21
C ILE A 219 5.21 27.27 4.85
N GLN A 220 5.99 28.34 5.01
CA GLN A 220 5.51 29.57 5.60
C GLN A 220 4.45 30.23 4.72
N ALA A 221 4.66 30.33 3.41
CA ALA A 221 3.68 30.83 2.46
C ALA A 221 2.36 30.04 2.52
N ALA A 222 2.43 28.70 2.59
CA ALA A 222 1.25 27.86 2.73
C ALA A 222 0.50 28.09 4.05
N LYS A 223 1.21 28.41 5.14
CA LYS A 223 0.58 28.77 6.42
C LYS A 223 -0.05 30.16 6.38
N ASP A 224 0.61 31.13 5.75
CA ASP A 224 0.12 32.51 5.64
C ASP A 224 -1.12 32.61 4.74
N ALA A 225 -1.28 31.68 3.78
CA ALA A 225 -2.47 31.57 2.94
C ALA A 225 -3.70 31.00 3.71
N MET A 226 -3.52 30.45 4.91
CA MET A 226 -4.62 29.92 5.73
C MET A 226 -5.26 31.00 6.58
N ILE A 227 -6.61 31.02 6.62
CA ILE A 227 -7.38 31.89 7.53
C ILE A 227 -7.26 31.41 8.98
N GLU A 228 -7.33 30.09 9.17
CA GLU A 228 -7.22 29.46 10.50
C GLU A 228 -6.16 28.33 10.42
N GLN A 229 -5.25 28.29 11.38
CA GLN A 229 -4.24 27.24 11.45
C GLN A 229 -4.83 25.90 11.94
N PRO A 230 -4.29 24.73 11.50
CA PRO A 230 -4.80 23.44 11.92
C PRO A 230 -4.63 23.23 13.43
N ASN A 231 -5.75 22.96 14.12
CA ASN A 231 -5.75 22.57 15.52
C ASN A 231 -5.35 21.10 15.72
N ALA A 232 -5.18 20.66 16.97
CA ALA A 232 -4.75 19.30 17.31
C ALA A 232 -5.72 18.22 16.77
N ILE A 233 -7.03 18.52 16.74
CA ILE A 233 -8.05 17.58 16.23
C ILE A 233 -7.83 17.34 14.74
N ILE A 234 -7.64 18.38 13.95
CA ILE A 234 -7.41 18.26 12.51
C ILE A 234 -6.06 17.61 12.19
N GLN A 235 -5.04 17.91 12.99
CA GLN A 235 -3.77 17.22 12.87
C GLN A 235 -3.93 15.71 13.12
N PHE A 236 -4.69 15.30 14.14
CA PHE A 236 -4.98 13.90 14.41
C PHE A 236 -5.84 13.27 13.32
N VAL A 237 -6.96 13.89 12.93
CA VAL A 237 -7.89 13.38 11.90
C VAL A 237 -7.17 13.12 10.59
N THR A 238 -6.34 14.07 10.13
CA THR A 238 -5.59 13.92 8.88
C THR A 238 -4.53 12.83 8.93
N LEU A 239 -3.98 12.51 10.09
CA LEU A 239 -3.09 11.35 10.29
C LEU A 239 -3.89 10.04 10.40
N PHE A 240 -5.01 10.07 11.10
CA PHE A 240 -5.82 8.88 11.34
C PHE A 240 -6.49 8.36 10.06
N PHE A 241 -6.68 9.19 9.04
CA PHE A 241 -7.01 8.71 7.69
C PHE A 241 -5.99 7.69 7.16
N GLY A 242 -4.70 7.82 7.50
CA GLY A 242 -3.70 6.82 7.16
C GLY A 242 -4.01 5.45 7.74
N PHE A 243 -4.48 5.40 8.99
CA PHE A 243 -4.91 4.16 9.65
C PHE A 243 -6.17 3.60 9.00
N THR A 244 -7.24 4.39 8.88
CA THR A 244 -8.55 3.90 8.45
C THR A 244 -8.53 3.46 6.99
N ILE A 245 -7.97 4.25 6.09
CA ILE A 245 -7.80 3.90 4.66
C ILE A 245 -7.00 2.61 4.52
N MET A 246 -5.88 2.49 5.25
CA MET A 246 -5.07 1.27 5.17
C MET A 246 -5.79 0.07 5.76
N PHE A 247 -6.55 0.25 6.83
CA PHE A 247 -7.31 -0.82 7.47
C PHE A 247 -8.33 -1.43 6.49
N VAL A 248 -9.12 -0.59 5.80
CA VAL A 248 -10.11 -1.06 4.82
C VAL A 248 -9.44 -1.66 3.59
N MET A 249 -8.47 -0.96 3.01
CA MET A 249 -7.75 -1.41 1.82
C MET A 249 -7.04 -2.74 2.05
N TYR A 250 -6.26 -2.84 3.13
CA TYR A 250 -5.44 -4.00 3.43
C TYR A 250 -6.30 -5.19 3.85
N GLY A 251 -7.36 -4.95 4.64
CA GLY A 251 -8.31 -5.97 5.06
C GLY A 251 -9.00 -6.63 3.88
N ALA A 252 -9.53 -5.85 2.97
CA ALA A 252 -10.13 -6.37 1.75
C ALA A 252 -9.12 -7.15 0.92
N GLN A 253 -7.91 -6.61 0.71
CA GLN A 253 -6.87 -7.27 -0.09
C GLN A 253 -6.43 -8.62 0.50
N GLN A 254 -6.32 -8.72 1.83
CA GLN A 254 -5.81 -9.94 2.48
C GLN A 254 -6.86 -11.03 2.64
N TYR A 255 -8.13 -10.68 2.89
CA TYR A 255 -9.12 -11.66 3.36
C TYR A 255 -10.28 -11.91 2.40
N THR A 256 -10.35 -11.22 1.25
CA THR A 256 -11.45 -11.40 0.27
C THR A 256 -11.48 -12.83 -0.31
N LYS A 257 -10.32 -13.46 -0.54
CA LYS A 257 -10.25 -14.85 -0.99
C LYS A 257 -10.82 -15.80 0.08
N GLN A 258 -10.39 -15.63 1.33
CA GLN A 258 -10.87 -16.45 2.45
C GLN A 258 -12.38 -16.28 2.63
N PHE A 259 -12.89 -15.04 2.52
CA PHE A 259 -14.33 -14.77 2.53
C PHE A 259 -15.06 -15.55 1.41
N GLY A 260 -14.49 -15.58 0.22
CA GLY A 260 -15.02 -16.38 -0.89
C GLY A 260 -15.09 -17.87 -0.57
N ILE A 261 -14.05 -18.44 0.01
CA ILE A 261 -13.99 -19.86 0.35
C ILE A 261 -14.92 -20.18 1.53
N THR A 262 -14.78 -19.45 2.63
CA THR A 262 -15.40 -19.84 3.92
C THR A 262 -16.86 -19.41 4.05
N ASN A 263 -17.26 -18.29 3.45
CA ASN A 263 -18.57 -17.71 3.60
C ASN A 263 -19.46 -17.85 2.36
N LEU A 264 -18.86 -17.88 1.15
CA LEU A 264 -19.61 -18.05 -0.11
C LEU A 264 -19.53 -19.48 -0.65
N GLY A 265 -18.67 -20.34 -0.08
CA GLY A 265 -18.49 -21.71 -0.57
C GLY A 265 -17.90 -21.80 -1.99
N LEU A 266 -17.16 -20.78 -2.40
CA LEU A 266 -16.52 -20.76 -3.73
C LEU A 266 -15.32 -21.71 -3.76
N ASP A 267 -15.07 -22.30 -4.92
CA ASP A 267 -13.81 -23.02 -5.15
C ASP A 267 -12.61 -22.05 -5.08
N PRO A 268 -11.40 -22.57 -4.82
CA PRO A 268 -10.22 -21.71 -4.60
C PRO A 268 -9.88 -20.78 -5.76
N VAL A 269 -10.18 -21.13 -7.02
CA VAL A 269 -9.89 -20.31 -8.20
C VAL A 269 -10.92 -19.17 -8.30
N ALA A 270 -12.20 -19.48 -8.14
CA ALA A 270 -13.26 -18.47 -8.08
C ALA A 270 -13.01 -17.50 -6.92
N ALA A 271 -12.71 -18.00 -5.72
CA ALA A 271 -12.40 -17.15 -4.57
C ALA A 271 -11.17 -16.24 -4.81
N ALA A 272 -10.11 -16.75 -5.45
CA ALA A 272 -8.95 -15.94 -5.86
C ALA A 272 -9.35 -14.84 -6.85
N GLY A 273 -10.33 -15.11 -7.72
CA GLY A 273 -10.92 -14.14 -8.64
C GLY A 273 -11.47 -12.90 -7.93
N LEU A 274 -11.99 -13.02 -6.70
CA LEU A 274 -12.43 -11.86 -5.91
C LEU A 274 -11.27 -10.89 -5.62
N THR A 275 -10.10 -11.39 -5.23
CA THR A 275 -8.91 -10.55 -5.01
C THR A 275 -8.43 -9.89 -6.30
N SER A 276 -8.48 -10.63 -7.42
CA SER A 276 -8.10 -10.10 -8.74
C SER A 276 -9.06 -8.99 -9.19
N ILE A 277 -10.36 -9.16 -9.02
CA ILE A 277 -11.38 -8.14 -9.36
C ILE A 277 -11.27 -6.92 -8.45
N TYR A 278 -11.03 -7.10 -7.14
CA TYR A 278 -10.71 -6.02 -6.22
C TYR A 278 -9.55 -5.17 -6.74
N THR A 279 -8.48 -5.82 -7.15
CA THR A 279 -7.28 -5.13 -7.65
C THR A 279 -7.52 -4.46 -9.01
N ALA A 280 -8.31 -5.07 -9.89
CA ALA A 280 -8.72 -4.45 -11.16
C ALA A 280 -9.53 -3.17 -10.92
N GLY A 281 -10.48 -3.19 -9.97
CA GLY A 281 -11.20 -1.99 -9.53
C GLY A 281 -10.26 -0.88 -9.05
N SER A 282 -9.23 -1.24 -8.30
CA SER A 282 -8.21 -0.30 -7.83
C SER A 282 -7.46 0.40 -8.97
N ILE A 283 -7.08 -0.31 -10.04
CA ILE A 283 -6.38 0.31 -11.18
C ILE A 283 -7.30 1.32 -11.89
N ILE A 284 -8.53 0.93 -12.13
CA ILE A 284 -9.52 1.81 -12.78
C ILE A 284 -9.67 3.10 -11.97
N ALA A 285 -9.78 2.97 -10.65
CA ALA A 285 -9.95 4.13 -9.77
C ALA A 285 -8.73 5.05 -9.74
N VAL A 286 -7.50 4.52 -9.75
CA VAL A 286 -6.28 5.36 -9.79
C VAL A 286 -6.30 6.26 -11.02
N LEU A 287 -6.63 5.72 -12.21
CA LEU A 287 -6.70 6.50 -13.44
C LEU A 287 -7.87 7.50 -13.42
N PHE A 288 -9.03 7.06 -12.92
CA PHE A 288 -10.22 7.88 -12.79
C PHE A 288 -10.00 9.09 -11.85
N TRP A 289 -9.48 8.85 -10.65
CA TRP A 289 -9.24 9.92 -9.68
C TRP A 289 -8.11 10.86 -10.10
N ALA A 290 -7.05 10.34 -10.74
CA ALA A 290 -6.02 11.20 -11.32
C ALA A 290 -6.60 12.16 -12.36
N TRP A 291 -7.52 11.69 -13.20
CA TRP A 291 -8.23 12.51 -14.17
C TRP A 291 -9.18 13.51 -13.50
N ILE A 292 -9.99 13.09 -12.54
CA ILE A 292 -10.96 13.94 -11.80
C ILE A 292 -10.24 15.07 -11.07
N MET A 293 -9.20 14.73 -10.29
CA MET A 293 -8.45 15.73 -9.53
C MET A 293 -7.68 16.68 -10.45
N GLY A 294 -7.08 16.16 -11.52
CA GLY A 294 -6.32 16.98 -12.47
C GLY A 294 -7.21 17.91 -13.31
N LYS A 295 -8.33 17.42 -13.86
CA LYS A 295 -9.18 18.17 -14.80
C LYS A 295 -10.32 18.93 -14.10
N LEU A 296 -10.98 18.30 -13.14
CA LEU A 296 -12.13 18.90 -12.44
C LEU A 296 -11.74 19.59 -11.14
N ARG A 297 -10.47 19.49 -10.72
CA ARG A 297 -9.92 20.10 -9.51
C ARG A 297 -10.70 19.75 -8.25
N TRP A 298 -11.10 18.48 -8.13
CA TRP A 298 -11.69 18.02 -6.90
C TRP A 298 -10.66 18.04 -5.78
N SER A 299 -11.10 18.50 -4.59
CA SER A 299 -10.23 18.44 -3.43
C SER A 299 -9.97 16.98 -3.02
N PRO A 300 -8.79 16.67 -2.45
CA PRO A 300 -8.52 15.34 -1.88
C PRO A 300 -9.60 14.89 -0.89
N LEU A 301 -10.13 15.83 -0.09
CA LEU A 301 -11.16 15.54 0.91
C LEU A 301 -12.50 15.14 0.28
N LYS A 302 -12.86 15.76 -0.84
CA LYS A 302 -14.07 15.39 -1.60
C LYS A 302 -13.95 13.98 -2.17
N VAL A 303 -12.77 13.60 -2.68
CA VAL A 303 -12.49 12.25 -3.18
C VAL A 303 -12.59 11.23 -2.04
N ILE A 304 -11.94 11.50 -0.89
CA ILE A 304 -11.98 10.60 0.27
C ILE A 304 -13.42 10.38 0.75
N LEU A 305 -14.22 11.45 0.88
CA LEU A 305 -15.62 11.30 1.30
C LEU A 305 -16.42 10.43 0.31
N PHE A 306 -16.28 10.69 -1.00
CA PHE A 306 -16.99 9.95 -2.03
C PHE A 306 -16.62 8.46 -1.99
N ASP A 307 -15.32 8.16 -1.94
CA ASP A 307 -14.81 6.79 -1.88
C ASP A 307 -15.21 6.09 -0.57
N SER A 308 -15.19 6.77 0.56
CA SER A 308 -15.63 6.19 1.85
C SER A 308 -17.12 5.81 1.82
N ILE A 309 -17.97 6.66 1.23
CA ILE A 309 -19.41 6.36 1.06
C ILE A 309 -19.60 5.16 0.11
N LEU A 310 -18.89 5.14 -1.02
CA LEU A 310 -18.97 4.07 -2.00
C LEU A 310 -18.45 2.74 -1.44
N GLY A 311 -17.34 2.78 -0.68
CA GLY A 311 -16.76 1.62 0.00
C GLY A 311 -17.67 1.07 1.09
N ALA A 312 -18.27 1.95 1.91
CA ALA A 312 -19.26 1.54 2.90
C ALA A 312 -20.49 0.87 2.26
N ALA A 313 -21.00 1.43 1.16
CA ALA A 313 -22.12 0.83 0.41
C ALA A 313 -21.75 -0.54 -0.18
N ALA A 314 -20.54 -0.67 -0.73
CA ALA A 314 -20.04 -1.94 -1.27
C ALA A 314 -19.90 -3.01 -0.16
N LEU A 315 -19.32 -2.65 1.00
CA LEU A 315 -19.20 -3.54 2.16
C LEU A 315 -20.56 -3.93 2.72
N ALA A 316 -21.49 -2.99 2.84
CA ALA A 316 -22.85 -3.29 3.24
C ALA A 316 -23.50 -4.30 2.28
N LEU A 317 -23.32 -4.13 0.97
CA LEU A 317 -23.83 -5.06 -0.03
C LEU A 317 -23.18 -6.46 0.11
N VAL A 318 -21.87 -6.56 0.34
CA VAL A 318 -21.18 -7.83 0.62
C VAL A 318 -21.81 -8.54 1.84
N ILE A 319 -22.06 -7.79 2.93
CA ILE A 319 -22.58 -8.32 4.18
C ILE A 319 -24.03 -8.79 4.01
N ILE A 320 -24.89 -8.02 3.35
CA ILE A 320 -26.31 -8.38 3.19
C ILE A 320 -26.54 -9.42 2.08
N ALA A 321 -25.62 -9.59 1.16
CA ALA A 321 -25.76 -10.51 0.03
C ALA A 321 -25.95 -11.97 0.51
N LEU A 322 -25.22 -12.38 1.54
CA LEU A 322 -25.25 -13.74 2.06
C LEU A 322 -26.63 -14.09 2.69
N PRO A 323 -27.13 -13.36 3.71
CA PRO A 323 -28.40 -13.65 4.34
C PRO A 323 -29.62 -13.48 3.41
N LEU A 324 -29.49 -12.65 2.36
CA LEU A 324 -30.55 -12.46 1.36
C LEU A 324 -30.48 -13.49 0.21
N GLY A 325 -29.47 -14.39 0.23
CA GLY A 325 -29.31 -15.39 -0.85
C GLY A 325 -28.99 -14.79 -2.22
N LEU A 326 -28.41 -13.59 -2.26
CA LEU A 326 -27.97 -12.96 -3.50
C LEU A 326 -26.80 -13.76 -4.07
N GLY A 327 -26.83 -14.06 -5.37
CA GLY A 327 -25.79 -14.88 -5.99
C GLY A 327 -24.39 -14.27 -5.90
N ALA A 328 -23.36 -15.12 -6.00
CA ALA A 328 -21.95 -14.72 -5.94
C ALA A 328 -21.59 -13.55 -6.89
N GLY A 329 -22.27 -13.43 -8.03
CA GLY A 329 -22.09 -12.31 -8.98
C GLY A 329 -22.27 -10.92 -8.35
N VAL A 330 -23.23 -10.77 -7.42
CA VAL A 330 -23.43 -9.52 -6.68
C VAL A 330 -22.22 -9.19 -5.80
N VAL A 331 -21.67 -10.22 -5.15
CA VAL A 331 -20.46 -10.05 -4.32
C VAL A 331 -19.26 -9.69 -5.18
N TYR A 332 -19.09 -10.28 -6.37
CA TYR A 332 -18.03 -9.90 -7.32
C TYR A 332 -18.10 -8.42 -7.69
N VAL A 333 -19.32 -7.93 -8.02
CA VAL A 333 -19.52 -6.49 -8.32
C VAL A 333 -19.22 -5.63 -7.10
N ALA A 334 -19.70 -6.00 -5.92
CA ALA A 334 -19.45 -5.25 -4.69
C ALA A 334 -17.94 -5.20 -4.35
N ILE A 335 -17.21 -6.29 -4.53
CA ILE A 335 -15.77 -6.35 -4.32
C ILE A 335 -15.00 -5.53 -5.38
N ALA A 336 -15.45 -5.48 -6.63
CA ALA A 336 -14.88 -4.60 -7.64
C ALA A 336 -15.03 -3.11 -7.24
N VAL A 337 -16.24 -2.75 -6.78
CA VAL A 337 -16.53 -1.39 -6.28
C VAL A 337 -15.72 -1.08 -5.02
N LEU A 338 -15.55 -2.05 -4.11
CA LEU A 338 -14.69 -1.90 -2.94
C LEU A 338 -13.22 -1.69 -3.33
N GLY A 339 -12.73 -2.41 -4.34
CA GLY A 339 -11.39 -2.20 -4.88
C GLY A 339 -11.21 -0.81 -5.47
N PHE A 340 -12.22 -0.33 -6.19
CA PHE A 340 -12.26 1.03 -6.71
C PHE A 340 -12.16 2.06 -5.59
N SER A 341 -13.00 1.96 -4.58
CA SER A 341 -13.15 2.97 -3.53
C SER A 341 -12.05 2.90 -2.44
N ALA A 342 -11.62 1.70 -2.04
CA ALA A 342 -10.67 1.56 -0.94
C ALA A 342 -9.20 1.61 -1.38
N ALA A 343 -8.88 1.08 -2.57
CA ALA A 343 -7.49 0.93 -3.01
C ALA A 343 -7.09 1.84 -4.18
N GLY A 344 -8.05 2.54 -4.77
CA GLY A 344 -7.89 3.36 -5.97
C GLY A 344 -7.18 4.70 -5.79
N GLY A 345 -6.09 4.74 -5.04
CA GLY A 345 -5.32 5.98 -4.84
C GLY A 345 -5.66 6.72 -3.54
N MET A 346 -6.53 6.15 -2.69
CA MET A 346 -6.93 6.73 -1.41
C MET A 346 -5.74 7.07 -0.51
N LEU A 347 -4.71 6.23 -0.46
CA LEU A 347 -3.52 6.48 0.34
C LEU A 347 -2.78 7.76 -0.09
N GLN A 348 -2.56 7.93 -1.39
CA GLN A 348 -1.89 9.11 -1.95
C GLN A 348 -2.76 10.35 -1.77
N THR A 349 -4.06 10.20 -1.91
CA THR A 349 -5.04 11.27 -1.67
C THR A 349 -5.03 11.71 -0.21
N GLY A 350 -4.94 10.78 0.74
CA GLY A 350 -4.81 11.07 2.16
C GLY A 350 -3.50 11.80 2.52
N VAL A 351 -2.38 11.39 1.92
CA VAL A 351 -1.10 12.12 2.06
C VAL A 351 -1.23 13.55 1.53
N SER A 352 -1.84 13.73 0.36
CA SER A 352 -2.06 15.05 -0.24
C SER A 352 -2.96 15.92 0.65
N LEU A 353 -4.03 15.34 1.22
CA LEU A 353 -4.89 16.01 2.18
C LEU A 353 -4.11 16.47 3.40
N ARG A 354 -3.28 15.59 3.98
CA ARG A 354 -2.44 15.92 5.13
C ARG A 354 -1.48 17.08 4.83
N GLN A 355 -0.83 17.06 3.68
CA GLN A 355 0.09 18.12 3.27
C GLN A 355 -0.63 19.46 3.06
N MET A 356 -1.83 19.41 2.49
CA MET A 356 -2.65 20.61 2.22
C MET A 356 -3.19 21.24 3.52
N MET A 357 -3.81 20.44 4.40
CA MET A 357 -4.46 20.96 5.61
C MET A 357 -3.50 21.20 6.77
N CYS A 358 -2.32 20.62 6.75
CA CYS A 358 -1.33 20.73 7.83
C CYS A 358 0.07 21.01 7.23
N PRO A 359 0.33 22.23 6.72
CA PRO A 359 1.61 22.57 6.13
C PRO A 359 2.78 22.34 7.10
N GLY A 360 3.81 21.65 6.63
CA GLY A 360 5.00 21.31 7.39
C GLY A 360 6.03 20.59 6.53
N PRO A 361 7.18 20.21 7.09
CA PRO A 361 8.20 19.46 6.35
C PRO A 361 7.58 18.21 5.70
N ARG A 362 7.70 18.11 4.36
CA ARG A 362 7.04 17.06 3.57
C ARG A 362 7.39 15.66 4.09
N GLY A 363 8.68 15.39 4.32
CA GLY A 363 9.13 14.10 4.84
C GLY A 363 8.52 13.73 6.19
N ARG A 364 8.44 14.69 7.13
CA ARG A 364 7.80 14.47 8.44
C ARG A 364 6.30 14.18 8.31
N ASN A 365 5.57 14.93 7.50
CA ASN A 365 4.14 14.72 7.28
C ASN A 365 3.86 13.35 6.65
N VAL A 366 4.62 12.97 5.64
CA VAL A 366 4.51 11.66 4.99
C VAL A 366 4.88 10.56 5.98
N GLY A 367 6.01 10.68 6.68
CA GLY A 367 6.46 9.68 7.66
C GLY A 367 5.44 9.44 8.77
N MET A 368 4.87 10.49 9.34
CA MET A 368 3.81 10.37 10.36
C MET A 368 2.56 9.70 9.81
N TYR A 369 2.13 10.05 8.59
CA TYR A 369 0.99 9.42 7.93
C TYR A 369 1.24 7.91 7.68
N TYR A 370 2.40 7.55 7.16
CA TYR A 370 2.79 6.15 6.95
C TYR A 370 2.94 5.35 8.25
N THR A 371 3.23 6.00 9.37
CA THR A 371 3.21 5.36 10.70
C THR A 371 1.80 4.90 11.05
N PHE A 372 0.81 5.76 10.88
CA PHE A 372 -0.60 5.39 11.12
C PHE A 372 -1.05 4.26 10.18
N MET A 373 -0.61 4.27 8.92
CA MET A 373 -0.81 3.16 8.00
C MET A 373 -0.17 1.87 8.50
N GLY A 374 1.07 1.95 9.00
CA GLY A 374 1.79 0.81 9.57
C GLY A 374 1.04 0.16 10.73
N PHE A 375 0.45 0.96 11.62
CA PHE A 375 -0.40 0.45 12.69
C PHE A 375 -1.55 -0.41 12.14
N ALA A 376 -2.26 0.04 11.10
CA ALA A 376 -3.35 -0.74 10.52
C ALA A 376 -2.86 -2.09 9.96
N SER A 377 -1.68 -2.11 9.34
CA SER A 377 -1.06 -3.33 8.81
C SER A 377 -0.68 -4.35 9.89
N VAL A 378 -0.47 -3.90 11.12
CA VAL A 378 -0.22 -4.77 12.29
C VAL A 378 -1.52 -5.19 12.94
N PHE A 379 -2.38 -4.22 13.27
CA PHE A 379 -3.59 -4.46 14.06
C PHE A 379 -4.61 -5.36 13.35
N LEU A 380 -4.83 -5.15 12.06
CA LEU A 380 -5.87 -5.88 11.35
C LEU A 380 -5.60 -7.40 11.29
N PRO A 381 -4.45 -7.90 10.80
CA PRO A 381 -4.24 -9.34 10.75
C PRO A 381 -4.08 -9.95 12.16
N PHE A 382 -3.59 -9.20 13.14
CA PHE A 382 -3.57 -9.63 14.54
C PHE A 382 -4.99 -9.84 15.10
N ILE A 383 -5.91 -8.90 14.84
CA ILE A 383 -7.32 -9.02 15.24
C ILE A 383 -7.95 -10.23 14.56
N VAL A 384 -7.78 -10.37 13.23
CA VAL A 384 -8.37 -11.48 12.48
C VAL A 384 -7.82 -12.82 12.98
N GLY A 385 -6.50 -12.93 13.17
CA GLY A 385 -5.87 -14.15 13.71
C GLY A 385 -6.40 -14.53 15.10
N SER A 386 -6.52 -13.55 16.00
CA SER A 386 -7.07 -13.76 17.35
C SER A 386 -8.54 -14.18 17.31
N MET A 387 -9.35 -13.56 16.44
CA MET A 387 -10.75 -13.93 16.24
C MET A 387 -10.88 -15.32 15.62
N THR A 388 -10.02 -15.67 14.65
CA THR A 388 -10.03 -17.00 14.02
C THR A 388 -9.85 -18.10 15.07
N THR A 389 -8.94 -17.90 16.02
CA THR A 389 -8.75 -18.84 17.14
C THR A 389 -9.97 -18.91 18.07
N ALA A 390 -10.68 -17.79 18.28
CA ALA A 390 -11.77 -17.72 19.24
C ALA A 390 -13.12 -18.21 18.66
N VAL A 391 -13.43 -17.91 17.41
CA VAL A 391 -14.76 -18.13 16.82
C VAL A 391 -14.74 -18.91 15.49
N GLY A 392 -13.57 -19.37 15.04
CA GLY A 392 -13.36 -20.04 13.76
C GLY A 392 -13.19 -19.09 12.59
N GLU A 393 -12.60 -19.57 11.49
CA GLU A 393 -12.17 -18.74 10.35
C GLU A 393 -13.36 -18.06 9.65
N ALA A 394 -14.45 -18.78 9.37
CA ALA A 394 -15.62 -18.23 8.67
C ALA A 394 -16.25 -17.06 9.44
N SER A 395 -16.41 -17.22 10.77
CA SER A 395 -16.95 -16.16 11.63
C SER A 395 -15.99 -14.97 11.75
N ALA A 396 -14.68 -15.25 11.89
CA ALA A 396 -13.67 -14.21 12.00
C ALA A 396 -13.61 -13.33 10.74
N VAL A 397 -13.62 -13.96 9.55
CA VAL A 397 -13.60 -13.24 8.27
C VAL A 397 -14.91 -12.48 8.05
N TRP A 398 -16.06 -13.04 8.46
CA TRP A 398 -17.33 -12.33 8.44
C TRP A 398 -17.32 -11.07 9.33
N ILE A 399 -16.90 -11.21 10.58
CA ILE A 399 -16.77 -10.10 11.53
C ILE A 399 -15.78 -9.05 11.00
N MET A 400 -14.71 -9.49 10.37
CA MET A 400 -13.75 -8.58 9.72
C MET A 400 -14.43 -7.72 8.64
N MET A 401 -15.30 -8.28 7.77
CA MET A 401 -16.05 -7.47 6.79
C MET A 401 -16.94 -6.42 7.47
N ILE A 402 -17.55 -6.75 8.61
CA ILE A 402 -18.31 -5.79 9.41
C ILE A 402 -17.40 -4.70 9.97
N LEU A 403 -16.22 -5.05 10.48
CA LEU A 403 -15.24 -4.07 10.97
C LEU A 403 -14.78 -3.12 9.87
N LEU A 404 -14.56 -3.61 8.64
CA LEU A 404 -14.24 -2.76 7.50
C LEU A 404 -15.37 -1.76 7.22
N LEU A 405 -16.63 -2.19 7.30
CA LEU A 405 -17.79 -1.31 7.15
C LEU A 405 -17.82 -0.25 8.25
N VAL A 406 -17.63 -0.64 9.50
CA VAL A 406 -17.58 0.31 10.63
C VAL A 406 -16.48 1.34 10.45
N VAL A 407 -15.27 0.91 10.04
CA VAL A 407 -14.15 1.82 9.78
C VAL A 407 -14.45 2.76 8.60
N SER A 408 -15.09 2.28 7.54
CA SER A 408 -15.53 3.14 6.43
C SER A 408 -16.58 4.18 6.89
N CYS A 409 -17.48 3.81 7.79
CA CYS A 409 -18.40 4.78 8.40
C CYS A 409 -17.66 5.83 9.25
N VAL A 410 -16.62 5.42 9.99
CA VAL A 410 -15.74 6.35 10.71
C VAL A 410 -15.04 7.30 9.75
N GLU A 411 -14.56 6.83 8.61
CA GLU A 411 -13.96 7.68 7.55
C GLU A 411 -14.93 8.75 7.04
N ILE A 412 -16.21 8.39 6.84
CA ILE A 412 -17.26 9.34 6.45
C ILE A 412 -17.41 10.43 7.51
N LEU A 413 -17.52 10.05 8.80
CA LEU A 413 -17.62 11.00 9.91
C LEU A 413 -16.39 11.92 10.00
N MET A 414 -15.19 11.34 9.88
CA MET A 414 -13.95 12.11 9.87
C MET A 414 -13.89 13.08 8.67
N SER A 415 -14.37 12.66 7.51
CA SER A 415 -14.43 13.51 6.32
C SER A 415 -15.36 14.70 6.54
N ILE A 416 -16.51 14.51 7.20
CA ILE A 416 -17.44 15.61 7.57
C ILE A 416 -16.75 16.60 8.52
N VAL A 417 -16.06 16.10 9.55
CA VAL A 417 -15.30 16.95 10.50
C VAL A 417 -14.19 17.72 9.76
N ALA A 418 -13.45 17.04 8.90
CA ALA A 418 -12.39 17.66 8.10
C ALA A 418 -12.94 18.71 7.11
N MET A 419 -14.13 18.51 6.53
CA MET A 419 -14.77 19.49 5.66
C MET A 419 -15.15 20.79 6.40
N ALA A 420 -15.64 20.67 7.63
CA ALA A 420 -15.93 21.83 8.46
C ALA A 420 -14.65 22.61 8.79
N ALA A 421 -13.55 21.91 9.06
CA ALA A 421 -12.26 22.52 9.31
C ALA A 421 -11.66 23.13 8.03
N PHE A 422 -11.75 22.43 6.89
CA PHE A 422 -11.30 22.95 5.60
C PHE A 422 -11.93 24.32 5.28
N LYS A 423 -13.26 24.42 5.47
CA LYS A 423 -13.97 25.69 5.27
C LYS A 423 -13.46 26.81 6.18
N ARG A 424 -13.09 26.51 7.43
CA ARG A 424 -12.49 27.49 8.34
C ARG A 424 -11.08 27.88 7.93
N GLN A 425 -10.28 26.90 7.49
CA GLN A 425 -8.89 27.12 7.09
C GLN A 425 -8.76 27.91 5.78
N PHE A 426 -9.64 27.66 4.80
CA PHE A 426 -9.50 28.19 3.44
C PHE A 426 -10.62 29.16 3.03
N GLY A 427 -11.69 29.33 3.84
CA GLY A 427 -12.79 30.25 3.56
C GLY A 427 -13.77 29.78 2.47
N TYR A 428 -13.61 28.56 1.92
CA TYR A 428 -14.53 27.97 0.95
C TYR A 428 -14.74 26.48 1.22
N SER A 429 -15.77 25.89 0.57
CA SER A 429 -16.10 24.48 0.82
C SER A 429 -15.15 23.54 0.08
N ALA A 430 -14.73 22.44 0.73
CA ALA A 430 -14.01 21.36 0.07
C ALA A 430 -14.81 20.67 -1.07
N MET A 431 -16.13 20.90 -1.13
CA MET A 431 -16.99 20.42 -2.23
C MET A 431 -16.89 21.28 -3.48
N GLU A 432 -16.38 22.48 -3.38
CA GLU A 432 -16.07 23.36 -4.51
C GLU A 432 -14.81 22.88 -5.24
N LYS A 433 -14.54 23.49 -6.41
CA LYS A 433 -13.26 23.28 -7.10
C LYS A 433 -12.14 23.91 -6.29
N LEU A 434 -10.96 23.25 -6.25
CA LEU A 434 -9.78 23.87 -5.66
C LEU A 434 -9.46 25.18 -6.40
N ARG A 435 -9.24 26.24 -5.63
CA ARG A 435 -8.85 27.54 -6.17
C ARG A 435 -7.37 27.51 -6.57
N GLU A 436 -7.02 28.23 -7.63
CA GLU A 436 -5.63 28.56 -7.92
C GLU A 436 -5.30 29.80 -7.10
N ASP A 437 -4.42 29.67 -6.12
CA ASP A 437 -3.79 30.80 -5.45
C ASP A 437 -2.41 31.06 -6.06
#